data_5a43a2e63dc7aac5291cca6f8b48529b
#
_entry.id   5a43a2e63dc7aac5291cca6f8b48529b
#
_cell.length_a   1.000
_cell.length_b   1.000
_cell.length_c   1.000
_cell.angle_alpha   90.00
_cell.angle_beta   90.00
_cell.angle_gamma   90.00
#
_symmetry.space_group_name_H-M   'P 1'
#
loop_
_entity.id
_entity.type
_entity.pdbx_description
1 polymer ?
#
loop_
_entity_poly.entity_id
_entity_poly.type
_entity_poly.pdbx_seq_one_letter_code
_entity_poly.pdbx_strand_id
1 'polypeptide(L)'
;KEIFTYVLRDMTDSEGGFYSAEDADSEGEEGKFYVWTIAELEKTLGKEDATLYARIYNFEPDGNFFEEAANRKTGGNIPHLQQRLKDVAHELKQEIDPLKSKLEGIRKKLFEVREKRIHPQKDDKILTDWNGLMISAFAKGGRILGNKQYIEAATKAADYCLTTLRRKDGRLLKRSRLGVAGLPAHLEDYAFLIQGLLDLHESAFHHRHLKAAAELTDITLKHFADAENGGLFLTADDGEKLLVRAKEIYDGAIPSGNSVMALNLLRIARITGSKKYEEAANKLSAAFSGFA
;
A
#
# COMPACT_ATOMS: atom_id res chain seq x y z
N LYS A 1 10.71 -0.61 -7.82
CA LYS A 1 11.65 0.30 -7.12
C LYS A 1 11.06 1.71 -6.94
N GLU A 2 10.47 2.29 -7.96
CA GLU A 2 9.93 3.67 -7.93
C GLU A 2 8.85 3.86 -6.86
N ILE A 3 7.92 2.91 -6.70
CA ILE A 3 6.91 2.93 -5.64
C ILE A 3 7.58 3.02 -4.26
N PHE A 4 8.59 2.18 -3.99
CA PHE A 4 9.31 2.22 -2.72
C PHE A 4 10.06 3.55 -2.52
N THR A 5 10.64 4.11 -3.59
CA THR A 5 11.28 5.43 -3.53
C THR A 5 10.27 6.52 -3.14
N TYR A 6 9.09 6.50 -3.75
CA TYR A 6 8.00 7.43 -3.41
C TYR A 6 7.57 7.26 -1.95
N VAL A 7 7.28 6.03 -1.51
CA VAL A 7 6.82 5.77 -0.13
C VAL A 7 7.86 6.24 0.89
N LEU A 8 9.15 5.95 0.67
CA LEU A 8 10.22 6.37 1.57
C LEU A 8 10.44 7.89 1.60
N ARG A 9 10.20 8.56 0.48
CA ARG A 9 10.39 10.01 0.36
C ARG A 9 9.19 10.79 0.91
N ASP A 10 7.97 10.36 0.54
CA ASP A 10 6.77 11.17 0.72
C ASP A 10 5.80 10.60 1.77
N MET A 11 5.74 9.29 1.94
CA MET A 11 4.72 8.60 2.72
C MET A 11 5.26 7.94 3.99
N THR A 12 6.40 8.40 4.50
CA THR A 12 7.03 7.83 5.71
C THR A 12 7.15 8.88 6.80
N ASP A 13 6.66 8.54 7.98
CA ASP A 13 6.81 9.33 9.20
C ASP A 13 8.24 9.28 9.73
N SER A 14 8.65 10.30 10.48
CA SER A 14 9.99 10.37 11.08
C SER A 14 10.31 9.19 12.03
N GLU A 15 9.29 8.61 12.67
CA GLU A 15 9.41 7.43 13.53
C GLU A 15 9.25 6.11 12.77
N GLY A 16 8.99 6.15 11.45
CA GLY A 16 9.05 5.03 10.53
C GLY A 16 7.70 4.41 10.13
N GLY A 17 6.58 4.87 10.68
CA GLY A 17 5.25 4.46 10.20
C GLY A 17 4.96 5.02 8.81
N PHE A 18 4.14 4.33 8.02
CA PHE A 18 3.73 4.80 6.70
C PHE A 18 2.38 5.52 6.78
N TYR A 19 2.31 6.72 6.18
CA TYR A 19 1.09 7.52 6.08
C TYR A 19 0.04 6.84 5.18
N SER A 20 -1.23 7.24 5.33
CA SER A 20 -2.34 6.55 4.67
C SER A 20 -2.55 6.98 3.22
N ALA A 21 -2.61 8.28 2.93
CA ALA A 21 -2.97 8.78 1.60
C ALA A 21 -2.49 10.21 1.35
N GLU A 22 -2.56 10.62 0.09
CA GLU A 22 -2.58 12.02 -0.33
C GLU A 22 -3.94 12.30 -0.97
N ASP A 23 -4.44 13.54 -0.83
CA ASP A 23 -5.68 13.98 -1.44
C ASP A 23 -5.59 13.92 -2.98
N ALA A 24 -6.71 13.77 -3.66
CA ALA A 24 -6.78 13.92 -5.11
C ALA A 24 -6.61 15.38 -5.52
N ASP A 25 -7.00 16.32 -4.62
CA ASP A 25 -7.02 17.75 -4.87
C ASP A 25 -5.71 18.43 -4.47
N SER A 26 -5.30 19.39 -5.29
CA SER A 26 -4.31 20.39 -4.95
C SER A 26 -4.88 21.77 -5.29
N GLU A 27 -4.78 22.72 -4.36
CA GLU A 27 -5.33 24.08 -4.53
C GLU A 27 -6.83 24.09 -4.87
N GLY A 28 -7.59 23.10 -4.41
CA GLY A 28 -9.04 22.96 -4.65
C GLY A 28 -9.42 22.45 -6.04
N GLU A 29 -8.49 21.91 -6.79
CA GLU A 29 -8.71 21.31 -8.11
C GLU A 29 -8.20 19.87 -8.14
N GLU A 30 -9.05 18.92 -8.56
CA GLU A 30 -8.70 17.51 -8.67
C GLU A 30 -7.61 17.31 -9.71
N GLY A 31 -6.60 16.52 -9.34
CA GLY A 31 -5.49 16.14 -10.24
C GLY A 31 -4.52 17.25 -10.61
N LYS A 32 -4.72 18.50 -10.19
CA LYS A 32 -3.91 19.68 -10.56
C LYS A 32 -2.41 19.46 -10.40
N PHE A 33 -2.00 18.78 -9.34
CA PHE A 33 -0.58 18.50 -9.11
C PHE A 33 0.02 17.59 -10.19
N TYR A 34 -0.75 16.70 -10.79
CA TYR A 34 -0.27 15.65 -11.69
C TYR A 34 -0.46 15.95 -13.18
N VAL A 35 -1.45 16.75 -13.56
CA VAL A 35 -1.75 17.06 -14.96
C VAL A 35 -0.75 18.04 -15.56
N TRP A 36 -0.61 18.00 -16.89
CA TRP A 36 0.28 18.85 -17.64
C TRP A 36 -0.41 19.43 -18.86
N THR A 37 -0.19 20.68 -19.16
CA THR A 37 -0.58 21.28 -20.45
C THR A 37 0.57 21.18 -21.46
N ILE A 38 0.24 21.25 -22.77
CA ILE A 38 1.28 21.29 -23.82
C ILE A 38 2.19 22.49 -23.65
N ALA A 39 1.65 23.65 -23.26
CA ALA A 39 2.43 24.86 -23.01
C ALA A 39 3.46 24.68 -21.86
N GLU A 40 3.09 23.98 -20.79
CA GLU A 40 4.02 23.65 -19.70
C GLU A 40 5.12 22.68 -20.16
N LEU A 41 4.78 21.69 -21.01
CA LEU A 41 5.79 20.82 -21.60
C LEU A 41 6.79 21.60 -22.45
N GLU A 42 6.32 22.47 -23.35
CA GLU A 42 7.18 23.27 -24.19
C GLU A 42 8.09 24.21 -23.39
N LYS A 43 7.53 24.84 -22.35
CA LYS A 43 8.31 25.72 -21.45
C LYS A 43 9.39 24.91 -20.69
N THR A 44 9.12 23.67 -20.31
CA THR A 44 10.03 22.85 -19.49
C THR A 44 11.08 22.13 -20.33
N LEU A 45 10.69 21.61 -21.48
CA LEU A 45 11.50 20.68 -22.29
C LEU A 45 12.08 21.32 -23.56
N GLY A 46 11.50 22.43 -23.99
CA GLY A 46 11.69 22.96 -25.36
C GLY A 46 10.80 22.23 -26.37
N LYS A 47 10.60 22.83 -27.53
CA LYS A 47 9.60 22.39 -28.53
C LYS A 47 9.81 20.96 -29.03
N GLU A 48 11.07 20.57 -29.30
CA GLU A 48 11.39 19.26 -29.87
C GLU A 48 11.05 18.12 -28.89
N ASP A 49 11.57 18.17 -27.64
CA ASP A 49 11.34 17.17 -26.63
C ASP A 49 9.89 17.14 -26.18
N ALA A 50 9.22 18.31 -26.10
CA ALA A 50 7.80 18.40 -25.78
C ALA A 50 6.92 17.73 -26.83
N THR A 51 7.20 17.96 -28.12
CA THR A 51 6.48 17.35 -29.25
C THR A 51 6.65 15.82 -29.22
N LEU A 52 7.89 15.34 -29.01
CA LEU A 52 8.17 13.92 -28.90
C LEU A 52 7.42 13.29 -27.71
N TYR A 53 7.50 13.93 -26.54
CA TYR A 53 6.87 13.43 -25.33
C TYR A 53 5.34 13.41 -25.45
N ALA A 54 4.74 14.49 -25.96
CA ALA A 54 3.31 14.62 -26.17
C ALA A 54 2.76 13.53 -27.12
N ARG A 55 3.49 13.24 -28.20
CA ARG A 55 3.13 12.16 -29.13
C ARG A 55 3.17 10.78 -28.47
N ILE A 56 4.21 10.50 -27.69
CA ILE A 56 4.40 9.17 -27.06
C ILE A 56 3.41 8.95 -25.95
N TYR A 57 3.13 9.97 -25.15
CA TYR A 57 2.29 9.90 -23.96
C TYR A 57 0.88 10.47 -24.14
N ASN A 58 0.41 10.50 -25.40
CA ASN A 58 -0.97 10.80 -25.75
C ASN A 58 -1.50 12.15 -25.24
N PHE A 59 -0.73 13.22 -25.43
CA PHE A 59 -1.23 14.56 -25.13
C PHE A 59 -2.16 15.07 -26.24
N GLU A 60 -3.29 15.64 -25.83
CA GLU A 60 -4.26 16.28 -26.70
C GLU A 60 -4.21 17.81 -26.49
N PRO A 61 -4.41 18.62 -27.57
CA PRO A 61 -4.41 20.09 -27.44
C PRO A 61 -5.40 20.60 -26.40
N ASP A 62 -6.62 20.02 -26.37
CA ASP A 62 -7.67 20.40 -25.43
C ASP A 62 -7.58 19.62 -24.09
N GLY A 63 -6.56 18.78 -23.94
CA GLY A 63 -6.37 17.89 -22.80
C GLY A 63 -7.04 16.53 -22.98
N ASN A 64 -6.42 15.48 -22.42
CA ASN A 64 -7.02 14.12 -22.33
C ASN A 64 -7.64 13.86 -20.95
N PHE A 65 -7.51 14.78 -20.01
CA PHE A 65 -8.14 14.75 -18.68
C PHE A 65 -9.45 15.53 -18.71
N PHE A 66 -10.52 14.88 -18.21
CA PHE A 66 -11.83 15.50 -18.04
C PHE A 66 -12.02 15.85 -16.57
N GLU A 67 -12.10 17.13 -16.25
CA GLU A 67 -12.33 17.58 -14.90
C GLU A 67 -13.82 17.50 -14.57
N GLU A 68 -14.19 16.56 -13.69
CA GLU A 68 -15.58 16.29 -13.35
C GLU A 68 -16.25 17.50 -12.69
N ALA A 69 -15.57 18.20 -11.79
CA ALA A 69 -16.11 19.38 -11.09
C ALA A 69 -16.42 20.53 -12.06
N ALA A 70 -15.57 20.74 -13.06
CA ALA A 70 -15.79 21.76 -14.10
C ALA A 70 -16.67 21.24 -15.25
N ASN A 71 -16.93 19.94 -15.32
CA ASN A 71 -17.64 19.26 -16.39
C ASN A 71 -17.10 19.60 -17.80
N ARG A 72 -15.80 19.72 -17.93
CA ARG A 72 -15.12 20.09 -19.19
C ARG A 72 -13.65 19.65 -19.22
N LYS A 73 -13.08 19.62 -20.41
CA LYS A 73 -11.62 19.56 -20.61
C LYS A 73 -11.01 20.95 -20.33
N THR A 74 -9.91 20.99 -19.59
CA THR A 74 -9.22 22.22 -19.16
C THR A 74 -7.85 22.41 -19.83
N GLY A 75 -7.52 21.56 -20.82
CA GLY A 75 -6.20 21.52 -21.45
C GLY A 75 -5.18 20.66 -20.66
N GLY A 76 -5.60 20.13 -19.49
CA GLY A 76 -4.79 19.22 -18.69
C GLY A 76 -4.67 17.83 -19.32
N ASN A 77 -3.47 17.26 -19.27
CA ASN A 77 -3.21 15.92 -19.78
C ASN A 77 -2.60 15.04 -18.69
N ILE A 78 -3.03 13.78 -18.67
CA ILE A 78 -2.42 12.69 -17.89
C ILE A 78 -1.54 11.88 -18.86
N PRO A 79 -0.20 11.86 -18.66
CA PRO A 79 0.71 11.12 -19.52
C PRO A 79 0.44 9.61 -19.42
N HIS A 80 0.14 8.96 -20.53
CA HIS A 80 -0.04 7.51 -20.59
C HIS A 80 0.33 6.94 -21.96
N LEU A 81 0.79 5.70 -21.99
CA LEU A 81 1.12 5.01 -23.21
C LEU A 81 -0.14 4.35 -23.78
N GLN A 82 -0.46 4.63 -25.06
CA GLN A 82 -1.51 3.91 -25.77
C GLN A 82 -1.02 2.60 -26.41
N GLN A 83 0.28 2.51 -26.69
CA GLN A 83 0.92 1.35 -27.30
C GLN A 83 2.28 1.08 -26.66
N ARG A 84 2.84 -0.10 -26.90
CA ARG A 84 4.14 -0.45 -26.30
C ARG A 84 5.26 0.44 -26.86
N LEU A 85 6.15 0.90 -26.00
CA LEU A 85 7.22 1.81 -26.39
C LEU A 85 8.10 1.28 -27.53
N LYS A 86 8.25 -0.04 -27.67
CA LYS A 86 8.97 -0.65 -28.77
C LYS A 86 8.30 -0.43 -30.13
N ASP A 87 6.98 -0.43 -30.15
CA ASP A 87 6.19 -0.23 -31.38
C ASP A 87 6.28 1.24 -31.78
N VAL A 88 6.22 2.16 -30.80
CA VAL A 88 6.47 3.59 -31.01
C VAL A 88 7.89 3.86 -31.53
N ALA A 89 8.90 3.20 -30.97
CA ALA A 89 10.29 3.35 -31.42
C ALA A 89 10.44 2.93 -32.90
N HIS A 90 9.79 1.82 -33.30
CA HIS A 90 9.77 1.36 -34.68
C HIS A 90 9.09 2.38 -35.61
N GLU A 91 7.94 2.93 -35.25
CA GLU A 91 7.25 3.98 -36.02
C GLU A 91 8.09 5.25 -36.17
N LEU A 92 8.83 5.62 -35.11
CA LEU A 92 9.73 6.75 -35.11
C LEU A 92 11.07 6.47 -35.83
N LYS A 93 11.31 5.22 -36.25
CA LYS A 93 12.59 4.76 -36.84
C LYS A 93 13.78 5.05 -35.91
N GLN A 94 13.57 4.84 -34.62
CA GLN A 94 14.57 5.02 -33.57
C GLN A 94 14.89 3.71 -32.86
N GLU A 95 16.12 3.59 -32.38
CA GLU A 95 16.50 2.49 -31.50
C GLU A 95 15.83 2.65 -30.13
N ILE A 96 15.35 1.54 -29.55
CA ILE A 96 14.54 1.53 -28.31
C ILE A 96 15.33 2.05 -27.10
N ASP A 97 16.62 1.71 -26.97
CA ASP A 97 17.38 2.03 -25.76
C ASP A 97 17.80 3.52 -25.71
N PRO A 98 18.25 4.17 -26.79
CA PRO A 98 18.37 5.62 -26.85
C PRO A 98 17.06 6.36 -26.56
N LEU A 99 15.93 5.89 -27.11
CA LEU A 99 14.63 6.49 -26.85
C LEU A 99 14.25 6.41 -25.37
N LYS A 100 14.41 5.23 -24.73
CA LYS A 100 14.18 5.06 -23.29
C LYS A 100 15.05 6.02 -22.46
N SER A 101 16.33 6.13 -22.79
CA SER A 101 17.25 7.02 -22.09
C SER A 101 16.85 8.47 -22.22
N LYS A 102 16.42 8.90 -23.42
CA LYS A 102 15.91 10.26 -23.66
C LYS A 102 14.63 10.52 -22.85
N LEU A 103 13.67 9.59 -22.87
CA LEU A 103 12.41 9.70 -22.12
C LEU A 103 12.64 9.72 -20.60
N GLU A 104 13.60 8.95 -20.10
CA GLU A 104 13.97 9.00 -18.68
C GLU A 104 14.58 10.36 -18.29
N GLY A 105 15.38 10.98 -19.15
CA GLY A 105 15.87 12.34 -18.96
C GLY A 105 14.73 13.37 -18.93
N ILE A 106 13.76 13.25 -19.83
CA ILE A 106 12.56 14.09 -19.86
C ILE A 106 11.74 13.90 -18.59
N ARG A 107 11.48 12.66 -18.18
CA ARG A 107 10.73 12.31 -16.95
C ARG A 107 11.33 12.98 -15.71
N LYS A 108 12.66 12.97 -15.59
CA LYS A 108 13.35 13.62 -14.47
C LYS A 108 13.15 15.13 -14.45
N LYS A 109 13.27 15.80 -15.61
CA LYS A 109 13.03 17.25 -15.71
C LYS A 109 11.59 17.60 -15.33
N LEU A 110 10.61 16.84 -15.83
CA LEU A 110 9.20 17.05 -15.50
C LEU A 110 8.95 16.81 -14.00
N PHE A 111 9.53 15.76 -13.43
CA PHE A 111 9.45 15.50 -12.01
C PHE A 111 9.99 16.66 -11.17
N GLU A 112 11.17 17.20 -11.48
CA GLU A 112 11.77 18.32 -10.76
C GLU A 112 10.92 19.61 -10.83
N VAL A 113 10.20 19.82 -11.92
CA VAL A 113 9.27 20.95 -12.06
C VAL A 113 7.99 20.70 -11.27
N ARG A 114 7.44 19.48 -11.32
CA ARG A 114 6.22 19.10 -10.59
C ARG A 114 6.42 19.18 -9.07
N GLU A 115 7.57 18.75 -8.56
CA GLU A 115 7.90 18.81 -7.12
C GLU A 115 7.91 20.25 -6.55
N LYS A 116 7.93 21.27 -7.40
CA LYS A 116 7.82 22.68 -6.99
C LYS A 116 6.38 23.20 -6.92
N ARG A 117 5.42 22.41 -7.39
CA ARG A 117 3.99 22.73 -7.28
C ARG A 117 3.53 22.55 -5.82
N ILE A 118 2.38 23.11 -5.50
CA ILE A 118 1.72 22.87 -4.22
C ILE A 118 1.25 21.42 -4.20
N HIS A 119 1.80 20.64 -3.25
CA HIS A 119 1.46 19.23 -3.10
C HIS A 119 0.03 19.04 -2.60
N PRO A 120 -0.64 17.94 -2.97
CA PRO A 120 -1.89 17.54 -2.37
C PRO A 120 -1.76 17.41 -0.84
N GLN A 121 -2.87 17.64 -0.14
CA GLN A 121 -2.89 17.48 1.31
C GLN A 121 -2.65 16.02 1.68
N LYS A 122 -1.69 15.78 2.57
CA LYS A 122 -1.40 14.45 3.07
C LYS A 122 -2.33 14.07 4.21
N ASP A 123 -2.96 12.91 4.12
CA ASP A 123 -3.58 12.26 5.26
C ASP A 123 -2.49 11.53 6.07
N ASP A 124 -2.00 12.21 7.07
CA ASP A 124 -0.89 11.79 7.94
C ASP A 124 -1.28 10.74 9.00
N LYS A 125 -2.44 10.11 8.85
CA LYS A 125 -2.80 8.95 9.67
C LYS A 125 -1.89 7.76 9.34
N ILE A 126 -1.46 7.04 10.37
CA ILE A 126 -0.75 5.77 10.25
C ILE A 126 -1.73 4.68 10.65
N LEU A 127 -2.18 3.90 9.67
CA LEU A 127 -3.17 2.84 9.84
C LEU A 127 -2.47 1.50 10.03
N THR A 128 -2.90 0.71 11.02
CA THR A 128 -2.24 -0.56 11.37
C THR A 128 -2.33 -1.58 10.24
N ASP A 129 -3.51 -1.74 9.64
CA ASP A 129 -3.76 -2.65 8.52
C ASP A 129 -2.89 -2.30 7.29
N TRP A 130 -2.91 -1.07 6.84
CA TRP A 130 -2.15 -0.64 5.66
C TRP A 130 -0.64 -0.67 5.91
N ASN A 131 -0.20 -0.38 7.13
CA ASN A 131 1.20 -0.58 7.50
C ASN A 131 1.60 -2.05 7.45
N GLY A 132 0.73 -2.96 7.90
CA GLY A 132 0.96 -4.41 7.75
C GLY A 132 1.22 -4.83 6.31
N LEU A 133 0.40 -4.36 5.36
CA LEU A 133 0.56 -4.62 3.92
C LEU A 133 1.86 -4.01 3.37
N MET A 134 2.18 -2.78 3.76
CA MET A 134 3.39 -2.09 3.29
C MET A 134 4.66 -2.71 3.88
N ILE A 135 4.65 -3.14 5.15
CA ILE A 135 5.74 -3.91 5.78
C ILE A 135 6.00 -5.20 4.98
N SER A 136 4.94 -5.94 4.61
CA SER A 136 5.04 -7.14 3.77
C SER A 136 5.68 -6.81 2.41
N ALA A 137 5.24 -5.75 1.75
CA ALA A 137 5.77 -5.33 0.45
C ALA A 137 7.25 -4.96 0.53
N PHE A 138 7.65 -4.15 1.51
CA PHE A 138 9.05 -3.75 1.71
C PHE A 138 9.95 -4.93 2.10
N ALA A 139 9.48 -5.83 2.97
CA ALA A 139 10.23 -7.02 3.36
C ALA A 139 10.51 -7.93 2.16
N LYS A 140 9.48 -8.25 1.37
CA LYS A 140 9.61 -9.05 0.13
C LYS A 140 10.45 -8.33 -0.91
N GLY A 141 10.21 -7.03 -1.12
CA GLY A 141 10.98 -6.21 -2.05
C GLY A 141 12.46 -6.14 -1.68
N GLY A 142 12.77 -5.97 -0.38
CA GLY A 142 14.14 -5.97 0.12
C GLY A 142 14.86 -7.29 -0.12
N ARG A 143 14.19 -8.42 0.16
CA ARG A 143 14.73 -9.76 -0.08
C ARG A 143 14.98 -10.04 -1.57
N ILE A 144 13.98 -9.77 -2.42
CA ILE A 144 14.05 -10.10 -3.86
C ILE A 144 15.05 -9.19 -4.59
N LEU A 145 15.12 -7.92 -4.23
CA LEU A 145 15.99 -6.93 -4.88
C LEU A 145 17.37 -6.80 -4.22
N GLY A 146 17.62 -7.54 -3.12
CA GLY A 146 18.86 -7.44 -2.36
C GLY A 146 19.08 -6.06 -1.72
N ASN A 147 18.01 -5.33 -1.41
CA ASN A 147 18.11 -3.96 -0.88
C ASN A 147 17.83 -3.92 0.63
N LYS A 148 18.88 -3.72 1.41
CA LYS A 148 18.82 -3.67 2.88
C LYS A 148 17.98 -2.49 3.39
N GLN A 149 18.00 -1.34 2.70
CA GLN A 149 17.22 -0.16 3.09
C GLN A 149 15.72 -0.45 3.15
N TYR A 150 15.22 -1.31 2.26
CA TYR A 150 13.80 -1.70 2.27
C TYR A 150 13.48 -2.59 3.48
N ILE A 151 14.37 -3.51 3.86
CA ILE A 151 14.21 -4.33 5.07
C ILE A 151 14.27 -3.46 6.33
N GLU A 152 15.15 -2.47 6.37
CA GLU A 152 15.26 -1.51 7.48
C GLU A 152 13.99 -0.66 7.61
N ALA A 153 13.42 -0.18 6.49
CA ALA A 153 12.16 0.55 6.48
C ALA A 153 11.00 -0.31 7.01
N ALA A 154 10.88 -1.56 6.53
CA ALA A 154 9.90 -2.51 7.03
C ALA A 154 10.06 -2.77 8.53
N THR A 155 11.30 -2.86 9.00
CA THR A 155 11.62 -3.08 10.42
C THR A 155 11.18 -1.89 11.28
N LYS A 156 11.49 -0.66 10.86
CA LYS A 156 11.07 0.56 11.56
C LYS A 156 9.54 0.67 11.64
N ALA A 157 8.85 0.41 10.53
CA ALA A 157 7.39 0.44 10.50
C ALA A 157 6.77 -0.65 11.40
N ALA A 158 7.35 -1.84 11.43
CA ALA A 158 6.94 -2.92 12.34
C ALA A 158 7.18 -2.52 13.81
N ASP A 159 8.31 -1.92 14.12
CA ASP A 159 8.62 -1.44 15.47
C ASP A 159 7.62 -0.34 15.89
N TYR A 160 7.30 0.61 14.99
CA TYR A 160 6.27 1.62 15.23
C TYR A 160 4.91 0.98 15.56
N CYS A 161 4.45 0.02 14.76
CA CYS A 161 3.19 -0.67 15.02
C CYS A 161 3.20 -1.41 16.36
N LEU A 162 4.31 -2.05 16.72
CA LEU A 162 4.43 -2.84 17.95
C LEU A 162 4.64 -2.00 19.21
N THR A 163 5.05 -0.73 19.09
CA THR A 163 5.26 0.17 20.23
C THR A 163 4.13 1.19 20.37
N THR A 164 3.82 1.93 19.30
CA THR A 164 2.86 3.03 19.32
C THR A 164 1.42 2.56 19.09
N LEU A 165 1.21 1.59 18.20
CA LEU A 165 -0.11 1.04 17.89
C LEU A 165 -0.45 -0.23 18.67
N ARG A 166 0.34 -0.59 19.67
CA ARG A 166 0.08 -1.73 20.55
C ARG A 166 -0.06 -1.26 22.01
N ARG A 167 -1.18 -1.62 22.62
CA ARG A 167 -1.48 -1.33 24.03
C ARG A 167 -0.63 -2.19 24.96
N LYS A 168 -0.56 -1.80 26.23
CA LYS A 168 0.15 -2.56 27.29
C LYS A 168 -0.43 -3.97 27.52
N ASP A 169 -1.72 -4.18 27.23
CA ASP A 169 -2.39 -5.49 27.29
C ASP A 169 -2.15 -6.36 26.05
N GLY A 170 -1.33 -5.88 25.10
CA GLY A 170 -0.98 -6.56 23.86
C GLY A 170 -1.94 -6.32 22.69
N ARG A 171 -3.11 -5.69 22.93
CA ARG A 171 -4.11 -5.39 21.90
C ARG A 171 -3.65 -4.29 20.96
N LEU A 172 -4.03 -4.40 19.68
CA LEU A 172 -3.72 -3.37 18.68
C LEU A 172 -4.74 -2.22 18.73
N LEU A 173 -4.28 -1.07 18.28
CA LEU A 173 -5.08 0.11 17.96
C LEU A 173 -5.15 0.27 16.45
N LYS A 174 -6.26 0.82 15.94
CA LYS A 174 -6.52 0.99 14.50
C LYS A 174 -5.55 1.97 13.84
N ARG A 175 -5.30 3.09 14.51
CA ARG A 175 -4.56 4.20 13.91
C ARG A 175 -3.80 5.04 14.93
N SER A 176 -2.82 5.78 14.44
CA SER A 176 -2.25 6.95 15.11
C SER A 176 -2.24 8.15 14.18
N ARG A 177 -2.21 9.34 14.77
CA ARG A 177 -2.00 10.61 14.08
C ARG A 177 -1.31 11.57 15.04
N LEU A 178 -0.25 12.26 14.61
CA LEU A 178 0.53 13.19 15.44
C LEU A 178 0.94 12.58 16.79
N GLY A 179 1.39 11.31 16.79
CA GLY A 179 1.80 10.58 17.98
C GLY A 179 0.65 10.10 18.89
N VAL A 180 -0.61 10.39 18.56
CA VAL A 180 -1.77 9.97 19.34
C VAL A 180 -2.41 8.75 18.70
N ALA A 181 -2.25 7.58 19.35
CA ALA A 181 -2.87 6.32 18.92
C ALA A 181 -4.27 6.17 19.50
N GLY A 182 -5.19 5.56 18.75
CA GLY A 182 -6.59 5.38 19.17
C GLY A 182 -7.38 4.40 18.33
N LEU A 183 -8.60 4.17 18.79
CA LEU A 183 -9.60 3.24 18.29
C LEU A 183 -9.14 1.76 18.42
N PRO A 184 -10.02 0.86 18.90
CA PRO A 184 -9.76 -0.57 18.90
C PRO A 184 -9.53 -1.07 17.47
N ALA A 185 -8.54 -1.93 17.30
CA ALA A 185 -8.23 -2.55 16.02
C ALA A 185 -9.28 -3.60 15.63
N HIS A 186 -9.51 -3.75 14.33
CA HIS A 186 -10.35 -4.77 13.71
C HIS A 186 -9.51 -5.97 13.25
N LEU A 187 -10.17 -6.99 12.70
CA LEU A 187 -9.52 -8.21 12.24
C LEU A 187 -8.42 -7.95 11.21
N GLU A 188 -8.66 -7.04 10.25
CA GLU A 188 -7.70 -6.71 9.19
C GLU A 188 -6.41 -6.11 9.76
N ASP A 189 -6.50 -5.31 10.82
CA ASP A 189 -5.33 -4.72 11.48
C ASP A 189 -4.40 -5.82 12.02
N TYR A 190 -4.98 -6.85 12.64
CA TYR A 190 -4.21 -8.01 13.09
C TYR A 190 -3.71 -8.85 11.94
N ALA A 191 -4.58 -9.19 10.99
CA ALA A 191 -4.28 -10.09 9.89
C ALA A 191 -3.12 -9.58 9.03
N PHE A 192 -3.16 -8.31 8.65
CA PHE A 192 -2.14 -7.72 7.77
C PHE A 192 -0.84 -7.44 8.52
N LEU A 193 -0.91 -7.02 9.79
CA LEU A 193 0.31 -6.84 10.58
C LEU A 193 1.00 -8.19 10.83
N ILE A 194 0.25 -9.26 11.16
CA ILE A 194 0.80 -10.62 11.31
C ILE A 194 1.47 -11.06 10.00
N GLN A 195 0.83 -10.85 8.85
CA GLN A 195 1.43 -11.15 7.54
C GLN A 195 2.73 -10.38 7.33
N GLY A 196 2.72 -9.07 7.59
CA GLY A 196 3.91 -8.23 7.48
C GLY A 196 5.06 -8.70 8.37
N LEU A 197 4.77 -9.07 9.60
CA LEU A 197 5.76 -9.60 10.56
C LEU A 197 6.32 -10.96 10.13
N LEU A 198 5.51 -11.85 9.57
CA LEU A 198 5.96 -13.13 9.02
C LEU A 198 6.89 -12.93 7.81
N ASP A 199 6.51 -12.05 6.87
CA ASP A 199 7.31 -11.72 5.70
C ASP A 199 8.64 -11.04 6.10
N LEU A 200 8.60 -10.20 7.13
CA LEU A 200 9.78 -9.55 7.67
C LEU A 200 10.68 -10.55 8.40
N HIS A 201 10.11 -11.52 9.14
CA HIS A 201 10.87 -12.60 9.74
C HIS A 201 11.63 -13.41 8.67
N GLU A 202 10.96 -13.80 7.59
CA GLU A 202 11.58 -14.55 6.47
C GLU A 202 12.64 -13.74 5.71
N SER A 203 12.60 -12.40 5.79
CA SER A 203 13.53 -11.52 5.08
C SER A 203 14.73 -11.09 5.94
N ALA A 204 14.53 -10.88 7.24
CA ALA A 204 15.53 -10.39 8.18
C ALA A 204 16.03 -11.45 9.17
N PHE A 205 15.35 -12.59 9.27
CA PHE A 205 15.63 -13.72 10.19
C PHE A 205 15.68 -13.33 11.68
N HIS A 206 14.96 -12.27 12.08
CA HIS A 206 14.85 -11.88 13.48
C HIS A 206 13.66 -12.58 14.15
N HIS A 207 13.93 -13.42 15.15
CA HIS A 207 12.92 -14.20 15.88
C HIS A 207 11.86 -13.34 16.60
N ARG A 208 12.17 -12.07 16.94
CA ARG A 208 11.23 -11.15 17.58
C ARG A 208 9.97 -10.89 16.73
N HIS A 209 10.10 -10.88 15.40
CA HIS A 209 8.98 -10.68 14.50
C HIS A 209 8.05 -11.89 14.48
N LEU A 210 8.61 -13.10 14.46
CA LEU A 210 7.84 -14.34 14.58
C LEU A 210 7.12 -14.43 15.95
N LYS A 211 7.82 -14.07 17.02
CA LYS A 211 7.23 -14.03 18.37
C LYS A 211 6.05 -13.08 18.43
N ALA A 212 6.21 -11.84 17.93
CA ALA A 212 5.12 -10.86 17.88
C ALA A 212 3.96 -11.33 17.00
N ALA A 213 4.23 -11.96 15.85
CA ALA A 213 3.20 -12.54 15.00
C ALA A 213 2.40 -13.63 15.71
N ALA A 214 3.07 -14.52 16.45
CA ALA A 214 2.41 -15.57 17.23
C ALA A 214 1.55 -15.00 18.36
N GLU A 215 2.06 -14.02 19.13
CA GLU A 215 1.31 -13.35 20.18
C GLU A 215 0.04 -12.66 19.63
N LEU A 216 0.16 -11.93 18.52
CA LEU A 216 -0.99 -11.29 17.87
C LEU A 216 -1.99 -12.32 17.32
N THR A 217 -1.50 -13.45 16.81
CA THR A 217 -2.36 -14.55 16.36
C THR A 217 -3.15 -15.14 17.53
N ASP A 218 -2.53 -15.34 18.68
CA ASP A 218 -3.21 -15.83 19.87
C ASP A 218 -4.30 -14.88 20.37
N ILE A 219 -4.02 -13.58 20.34
CA ILE A 219 -4.99 -12.53 20.64
C ILE A 219 -6.15 -12.56 19.64
N THR A 220 -5.86 -12.70 18.35
CA THR A 220 -6.87 -12.78 17.30
C THR A 220 -7.78 -13.99 17.51
N LEU A 221 -7.22 -15.16 17.72
CA LEU A 221 -8.01 -16.39 17.99
C LEU A 221 -8.83 -16.29 19.26
N LYS A 222 -8.34 -15.59 20.28
CA LYS A 222 -9.07 -15.41 21.55
C LYS A 222 -10.28 -14.50 21.42
N HIS A 223 -10.16 -13.38 20.68
CA HIS A 223 -11.13 -12.30 20.72
C HIS A 223 -12.00 -12.17 19.46
N PHE A 224 -11.59 -12.80 18.35
CA PHE A 224 -12.31 -12.68 17.08
C PHE A 224 -12.92 -14.00 16.60
N ALA A 225 -12.50 -15.16 17.14
CA ALA A 225 -13.01 -16.43 16.66
C ALA A 225 -14.49 -16.64 17.00
N ASP A 226 -15.24 -17.17 16.02
CA ASP A 226 -16.55 -17.76 16.25
C ASP A 226 -16.38 -19.23 16.67
N ALA A 227 -16.62 -19.50 17.94
CA ALA A 227 -16.45 -20.83 18.52
C ALA A 227 -17.47 -21.83 17.96
N GLU A 228 -18.67 -21.38 17.59
CA GLU A 228 -19.79 -22.23 17.17
C GLU A 228 -19.75 -22.55 15.68
N ASN A 229 -19.59 -21.49 14.83
CA ASN A 229 -19.72 -21.62 13.37
C ASN A 229 -18.37 -21.51 12.63
N GLY A 230 -17.27 -21.31 13.35
CA GLY A 230 -15.96 -21.07 12.75
C GLY A 230 -15.84 -19.70 12.07
N GLY A 231 -14.66 -19.43 11.53
CA GLY A 231 -14.32 -18.12 10.98
C GLY A 231 -14.02 -17.08 12.06
N LEU A 232 -13.65 -15.88 11.63
CA LEU A 232 -13.30 -14.77 12.50
C LEU A 232 -14.23 -13.59 12.24
N PHE A 233 -14.76 -13.00 13.31
CA PHE A 233 -15.54 -11.78 13.22
C PHE A 233 -14.66 -10.58 12.92
N LEU A 234 -15.23 -9.55 12.26
CA LEU A 234 -14.55 -8.29 11.99
C LEU A 234 -14.13 -7.55 13.27
N THR A 235 -14.96 -7.63 14.31
CA THR A 235 -14.77 -6.93 15.59
C THR A 235 -14.51 -7.90 16.73
N ALA A 236 -13.77 -7.45 17.75
CA ALA A 236 -13.48 -8.23 18.95
C ALA A 236 -14.75 -8.46 19.80
N ASP A 237 -14.73 -9.51 20.62
CA ASP A 237 -15.85 -9.92 21.51
C ASP A 237 -16.08 -8.97 22.70
N ASP A 238 -15.04 -8.25 23.10
CA ASP A 238 -15.02 -7.30 24.20
C ASP A 238 -15.09 -5.82 23.74
N GLY A 239 -15.41 -5.58 22.45
CA GLY A 239 -15.58 -4.27 21.86
C GLY A 239 -16.98 -3.68 22.07
N GLU A 240 -17.36 -2.71 21.21
CA GLU A 240 -18.70 -2.15 21.18
C GLU A 240 -19.73 -3.25 20.89
N LYS A 241 -20.86 -3.20 21.63
CA LYS A 241 -21.94 -4.17 21.44
C LYS A 241 -22.72 -3.83 20.17
N LEU A 242 -22.46 -4.58 19.11
CA LEU A 242 -23.13 -4.43 17.82
C LEU A 242 -24.42 -5.27 17.76
N LEU A 243 -25.37 -4.85 16.91
CA LEU A 243 -26.57 -5.66 16.60
C LEU A 243 -26.19 -6.99 15.93
N VAL A 244 -25.20 -6.95 15.03
CA VAL A 244 -24.64 -8.11 14.32
C VAL A 244 -23.13 -7.96 14.23
N ARG A 245 -22.37 -8.99 14.60
CA ARG A 245 -20.94 -9.08 14.32
C ARG A 245 -20.75 -9.77 12.97
N ALA A 246 -20.23 -9.00 12.00
CA ALA A 246 -20.01 -9.50 10.65
C ALA A 246 -18.74 -10.38 10.55
N LYS A 247 -18.76 -11.32 9.62
CA LYS A 247 -17.58 -12.07 9.13
C LYS A 247 -17.45 -11.79 7.63
N GLU A 248 -16.30 -11.29 7.22
CA GLU A 248 -16.01 -10.96 5.81
C GLU A 248 -15.04 -12.00 5.24
N ILE A 249 -15.32 -12.47 4.02
CA ILE A 249 -14.47 -13.39 3.25
C ILE A 249 -14.17 -12.87 1.83
N TYR A 250 -14.91 -11.85 1.40
CA TYR A 250 -14.75 -11.31 0.05
C TYR A 250 -13.45 -10.49 -0.06
N ASP A 251 -12.60 -10.91 -0.99
CA ASP A 251 -11.37 -10.21 -1.34
C ASP A 251 -11.71 -9.15 -2.41
N GLY A 252 -11.76 -7.88 -1.99
CA GLY A 252 -12.05 -6.73 -2.84
C GLY A 252 -10.77 -6.00 -3.28
N ALA A 253 -10.75 -4.67 -3.12
CA ALA A 253 -9.56 -3.86 -3.39
C ALA A 253 -8.39 -4.21 -2.44
N ILE A 254 -8.72 -4.63 -1.22
CA ILE A 254 -7.81 -5.29 -0.28
C ILE A 254 -8.37 -6.68 0.07
N PRO A 255 -7.53 -7.64 0.45
CA PRO A 255 -8.01 -8.95 0.86
C PRO A 255 -8.77 -8.86 2.19
N SER A 256 -9.66 -9.84 2.45
CA SER A 256 -10.36 -9.92 3.72
C SER A 256 -9.45 -10.39 4.86
N GLY A 257 -9.78 -9.98 6.09
CA GLY A 257 -9.06 -10.44 7.28
C GLY A 257 -9.09 -11.97 7.43
N ASN A 258 -10.20 -12.63 7.08
CA ASN A 258 -10.31 -14.09 7.11
C ASN A 258 -9.41 -14.79 6.10
N SER A 259 -9.35 -14.29 4.85
CA SER A 259 -8.46 -14.85 3.81
C SER A 259 -7.00 -14.78 4.23
N VAL A 260 -6.56 -13.62 4.72
CA VAL A 260 -5.18 -13.42 5.15
C VAL A 260 -4.86 -14.23 6.41
N MET A 261 -5.79 -14.31 7.38
CA MET A 261 -5.58 -15.11 8.59
C MET A 261 -5.50 -16.62 8.31
N ALA A 262 -6.25 -17.13 7.33
CA ALA A 262 -6.12 -18.52 6.91
C ALA A 262 -4.69 -18.85 6.48
N LEU A 263 -4.10 -18.00 5.64
CA LEU A 263 -2.70 -18.15 5.21
C LEU A 263 -1.71 -17.97 6.38
N ASN A 264 -1.92 -16.96 7.22
CA ASN A 264 -1.05 -16.70 8.37
C ASN A 264 -1.02 -17.87 9.34
N LEU A 265 -2.17 -18.45 9.65
CA LEU A 265 -2.29 -19.62 10.54
C LEU A 265 -1.51 -20.82 9.97
N LEU A 266 -1.63 -21.11 8.68
CA LEU A 266 -0.87 -22.18 8.04
C LEU A 266 0.64 -21.90 8.09
N ARG A 267 1.07 -20.66 7.82
CA ARG A 267 2.49 -20.28 7.87
C ARG A 267 3.06 -20.43 9.28
N ILE A 268 2.38 -19.89 10.29
CA ILE A 268 2.83 -20.01 11.69
C ILE A 268 2.85 -21.48 12.11
N ALA A 269 1.84 -22.28 11.77
CA ALA A 269 1.81 -23.71 12.06
C ALA A 269 3.03 -24.43 11.46
N ARG A 270 3.38 -24.14 10.21
CA ARG A 270 4.55 -24.74 9.54
C ARG A 270 5.88 -24.33 10.16
N ILE A 271 6.03 -23.04 10.53
CA ILE A 271 7.28 -22.54 11.12
C ILE A 271 7.47 -23.06 12.54
N THR A 272 6.38 -23.14 13.34
CA THR A 272 6.45 -23.47 14.77
C THR A 272 6.18 -24.94 15.10
N GLY A 273 5.61 -25.72 14.17
CA GLY A 273 5.12 -27.07 14.41
C GLY A 273 3.88 -27.15 15.28
N SER A 274 3.19 -26.02 15.51
CA SER A 274 2.05 -25.94 16.43
C SER A 274 0.75 -26.45 15.81
N LYS A 275 0.23 -27.56 16.33
CA LYS A 275 -1.07 -28.13 15.93
C LYS A 275 -2.23 -27.16 16.19
N LYS A 276 -2.15 -26.34 17.24
CA LYS A 276 -3.16 -25.31 17.54
C LYS A 276 -3.47 -24.42 16.35
N TYR A 277 -2.45 -23.93 15.68
CA TYR A 277 -2.63 -23.03 14.54
C TYR A 277 -3.10 -23.78 13.28
N GLU A 278 -2.68 -25.02 13.11
CA GLU A 278 -3.17 -25.88 12.01
C GLU A 278 -4.67 -26.20 12.18
N GLU A 279 -5.09 -26.55 13.38
CA GLU A 279 -6.52 -26.78 13.71
C GLU A 279 -7.35 -25.51 13.51
N ALA A 280 -6.83 -24.35 13.93
CA ALA A 280 -7.49 -23.06 13.71
C ALA A 280 -7.63 -22.73 12.22
N ALA A 281 -6.60 -22.98 11.39
CA ALA A 281 -6.66 -22.82 9.95
C ALA A 281 -7.72 -23.71 9.30
N ASN A 282 -7.79 -24.99 9.73
CA ASN A 282 -8.77 -25.95 9.23
C ASN A 282 -10.21 -25.51 9.58
N LYS A 283 -10.45 -25.05 10.81
CA LYS A 283 -11.76 -24.55 11.23
C LYS A 283 -12.17 -23.30 10.44
N LEU A 284 -11.22 -22.38 10.22
CA LEU A 284 -11.44 -21.18 9.43
C LEU A 284 -11.82 -21.54 8.00
N SER A 285 -11.06 -22.42 7.34
CA SER A 285 -11.34 -22.85 5.96
C SER A 285 -12.67 -23.59 5.84
N ALA A 286 -13.01 -24.44 6.81
CA ALA A 286 -14.28 -25.17 6.83
C ALA A 286 -15.49 -24.23 6.95
N ALA A 287 -15.37 -23.14 7.70
CA ALA A 287 -16.46 -22.17 7.89
C ALA A 287 -16.91 -21.50 6.59
N PHE A 288 -16.03 -21.41 5.60
CA PHE A 288 -16.30 -20.75 4.32
C PHE A 288 -16.31 -21.69 3.10
N SER A 289 -16.22 -23.01 3.32
CA SER A 289 -16.17 -23.99 2.23
C SER A 289 -17.42 -24.03 1.34
N GLY A 290 -18.54 -23.48 1.80
CA GLY A 290 -19.79 -23.37 1.03
C GLY A 290 -19.90 -22.11 0.17
N PHE A 291 -18.92 -21.21 0.21
CA PHE A 291 -18.88 -19.95 -0.55
C PHE A 291 -17.91 -19.99 -1.73
N ALA A 292 -17.31 -21.15 -2.02
CA ALA A 292 -16.36 -21.36 -3.12
C ALA A 292 -17.05 -21.78 -4.40
#